data_a73374804f4098d4a70ebfc1bcf9cfb3
#
_entry.id   a73374804f4098d4a70ebfc1bcf9cfb3
#
_cell.length_a   1.000
_cell.length_b   1.000
_cell.length_c   1.000
_cell.angle_alpha   90.00
_cell.angle_beta   90.00
_cell.angle_gamma   90.00
#
_symmetry.space_group_name_H-M   'P 1'
#
loop_
_entity.id
_entity.type
_entity.pdbx_description
1 polymer ?
#
loop_
_entity_poly.entity_id
_entity_poly.type
_entity_poly.pdbx_seq_one_letter_code
_entity_poly.pdbx_strand_id
1 'polypeptide(L)'
;MSDLLAGIQVLSFETRLHGETAGLIAKHGGKMIAAPTMKEVPLVDIPDGHLFANALVAHQIDVLILLTGGGAKLMFEAAQLHMPRSTMIAQLARLTVVCRGPKPAAVLKSCGLRPSLTVPEPNTWRDILGALDRELSVADRRVFLQEYGVPNPELLAGLAERKARVTPLKLYSWALPDDTGPLQAAVLRAVRGQAQIAMFTAARQIEHVLQVAGAIGLAPAMRRALTRDLVVASIGPMTSEALLRHGITPDIVPGHPKLGHLVLAIARRGRACWQEKQERLLPTPSIPLARDDAALTTFK
;
A
#
# COMPACT_ATOMS: atom_id res chain seq x y z
N MET A 1 14.03 20.61 -18.16
CA MET A 1 13.05 19.89 -17.33
C MET A 1 11.88 19.54 -18.23
N SER A 2 11.39 18.33 -18.19
CA SER A 2 10.30 17.92 -19.08
C SER A 2 8.95 18.29 -18.45
N ASP A 3 8.15 19.11 -19.12
CA ASP A 3 6.82 19.54 -18.64
C ASP A 3 5.72 18.50 -18.93
N LEU A 4 6.04 17.22 -18.72
CA LEU A 4 5.15 16.09 -19.01
C LEU A 4 3.83 16.17 -18.23
N LEU A 5 3.86 16.78 -17.04
CA LEU A 5 2.70 16.96 -16.16
C LEU A 5 2.21 18.42 -16.09
N ALA A 6 2.61 19.30 -17.03
CA ALA A 6 2.14 20.69 -17.03
C ALA A 6 0.62 20.75 -17.01
N GLY A 7 0.04 21.50 -16.04
CA GLY A 7 -1.41 21.59 -15.84
C GLY A 7 -2.07 20.36 -15.19
N ILE A 8 -1.35 19.29 -14.89
CA ILE A 8 -1.85 18.10 -14.21
C ILE A 8 -1.77 18.28 -12.70
N GLN A 9 -2.88 18.05 -12.01
CA GLN A 9 -2.97 17.99 -10.57
C GLN A 9 -3.01 16.54 -10.09
N VAL A 10 -2.08 16.20 -9.18
CA VAL A 10 -1.93 14.85 -8.62
C VAL A 10 -2.33 14.86 -7.16
N LEU A 11 -3.38 14.14 -6.81
CA LEU A 11 -3.73 13.85 -5.42
C LEU A 11 -2.73 12.84 -4.88
N SER A 12 -2.01 13.21 -3.83
CA SER A 12 -1.07 12.32 -3.15
C SER A 12 -1.54 12.02 -1.73
N PHE A 13 -1.77 10.75 -1.46
CA PHE A 13 -2.18 10.26 -0.15
C PHE A 13 -0.99 9.87 0.74
N GLU A 14 0.23 10.17 0.28
CA GLU A 14 1.47 9.90 1.00
C GLU A 14 1.61 10.79 2.24
N THR A 15 2.00 10.20 3.35
CA THR A 15 2.13 10.90 4.63
C THR A 15 3.59 11.24 4.97
N ARG A 16 4.50 10.26 4.85
CA ARG A 16 5.89 10.42 5.32
C ARG A 16 6.80 11.14 4.34
N LEU A 17 6.62 10.89 3.04
CA LEU A 17 7.46 11.38 1.96
C LEU A 17 6.78 12.47 1.12
N HIS A 18 5.84 13.23 1.72
CA HIS A 18 5.06 14.22 0.97
C HIS A 18 5.94 15.30 0.35
N GLY A 19 6.98 15.79 1.03
CA GLY A 19 7.90 16.79 0.49
C GLY A 19 8.73 16.26 -0.68
N GLU A 20 9.27 15.03 -0.56
CA GLU A 20 9.99 14.37 -1.64
C GLU A 20 9.06 14.13 -2.86
N THR A 21 7.84 13.66 -2.60
CA THR A 21 6.82 13.44 -3.62
C THR A 21 6.48 14.72 -4.37
N ALA A 22 6.28 15.83 -3.65
CA ALA A 22 6.01 17.14 -4.24
C ALA A 22 7.15 17.59 -5.15
N GLY A 23 8.40 17.47 -4.68
CA GLY A 23 9.58 17.81 -5.45
C GLY A 23 9.73 16.97 -6.72
N LEU A 24 9.44 15.67 -6.64
CA LEU A 24 9.49 14.78 -7.80
C LEU A 24 8.41 15.13 -8.84
N ILE A 25 7.17 15.40 -8.42
CA ILE A 25 6.07 15.78 -9.31
C ILE A 25 6.36 17.15 -9.96
N ALA A 26 6.85 18.11 -9.18
CA ALA A 26 7.19 19.46 -9.68
C ALA A 26 8.32 19.43 -10.73
N LYS A 27 9.31 18.52 -10.61
CA LYS A 27 10.36 18.32 -11.63
C LYS A 27 9.80 17.99 -13.02
N HIS A 28 8.59 17.46 -13.09
CA HIS A 28 7.89 17.13 -14.33
C HIS A 28 6.78 18.15 -14.68
N GLY A 29 6.74 19.32 -14.02
CA GLY A 29 5.77 20.39 -14.28
C GLY A 29 4.37 20.15 -13.67
N GLY A 30 4.17 19.11 -12.88
CA GLY A 30 2.90 18.80 -12.22
C GLY A 30 2.71 19.54 -10.89
N LYS A 31 1.48 19.63 -10.42
CA LYS A 31 1.11 20.18 -9.13
C LYS A 31 0.58 19.06 -8.21
N MET A 32 1.23 18.88 -7.06
CA MET A 32 0.74 17.95 -6.04
C MET A 32 -0.30 18.61 -5.14
N ILE A 33 -1.36 17.88 -4.85
CA ILE A 33 -2.33 18.17 -3.79
C ILE A 33 -2.06 17.13 -2.69
N ALA A 34 -1.47 17.59 -1.59
CA ALA A 34 -1.19 16.73 -0.45
C ALA A 34 -2.46 16.42 0.34
N ALA A 35 -2.72 15.17 0.57
CA ALA A 35 -3.88 14.66 1.31
C ALA A 35 -3.44 13.46 2.18
N PRO A 36 -2.62 13.68 3.22
CA PRO A 36 -2.13 12.58 4.05
C PRO A 36 -3.29 11.78 4.63
N THR A 37 -3.21 10.48 4.53
CA THR A 37 -4.30 9.58 4.93
C THR A 37 -4.01 8.78 6.18
N MET A 38 -2.76 8.74 6.64
CA MET A 38 -2.34 7.80 7.67
C MET A 38 -1.54 8.47 8.77
N LYS A 39 -1.88 8.13 10.01
CA LYS A 39 -1.08 8.40 11.20
C LYS A 39 -0.66 7.05 11.80
N GLU A 40 0.61 6.88 12.06
CA GLU A 40 1.11 5.75 12.83
C GLU A 40 0.77 6.00 14.31
N VAL A 41 0.01 5.10 14.88
CA VAL A 41 -0.32 5.15 16.32
C VAL A 41 0.46 4.03 17.00
N PRO A 42 1.49 4.36 17.79
CA PRO A 42 2.11 3.39 18.66
C PRO A 42 1.04 2.87 19.64
N LEU A 43 1.02 1.60 19.89
CA LEU A 43 0.20 1.06 20.96
C LEU A 43 0.91 1.42 22.28
N VAL A 44 0.28 2.25 23.08
CA VAL A 44 0.88 2.83 24.33
C VAL A 44 1.19 1.73 25.37
N ASP A 45 0.34 0.72 25.40
CA ASP A 45 0.60 -0.54 26.08
C ASP A 45 0.65 -1.61 25.00
N ILE A 46 1.83 -2.20 24.77
CA ILE A 46 2.03 -3.18 23.69
C ILE A 46 1.96 -4.58 24.33
N PRO A 47 0.76 -5.15 24.53
CA PRO A 47 0.61 -6.51 25.07
C PRO A 47 1.42 -7.52 24.26
N ASP A 48 1.49 -7.31 22.93
CA ASP A 48 2.23 -8.16 22.01
C ASP A 48 3.76 -7.98 22.16
N GLY A 49 4.23 -6.83 22.63
CA GLY A 49 5.64 -6.64 23.00
C GLY A 49 6.02 -7.45 24.23
N HIS A 50 5.14 -7.47 25.23
CA HIS A 50 5.30 -8.28 26.44
C HIS A 50 5.19 -9.79 26.10
N LEU A 51 4.20 -10.17 25.29
CA LEU A 51 4.03 -11.53 24.78
C LEU A 51 5.30 -12.01 24.07
N PHE A 52 5.84 -11.18 23.16
CA PHE A 52 7.07 -11.49 22.46
C PHE A 52 8.26 -11.67 23.42
N ALA A 53 8.45 -10.75 24.37
CA ALA A 53 9.52 -10.81 25.34
C ALA A 53 9.47 -12.10 26.18
N ASN A 54 8.29 -12.45 26.69
CA ASN A 54 8.09 -13.67 27.47
C ASN A 54 8.34 -14.93 26.64
N ALA A 55 7.81 -14.99 25.42
CA ALA A 55 8.00 -16.12 24.52
C ALA A 55 9.47 -16.29 24.12
N LEU A 56 10.20 -15.19 23.99
CA LEU A 56 11.62 -15.20 23.66
C LEU A 56 12.45 -15.80 24.81
N VAL A 57 12.18 -15.39 26.05
CA VAL A 57 12.85 -15.95 27.25
C VAL A 57 12.48 -17.41 27.47
N ALA A 58 11.22 -17.76 27.26
CA ALA A 58 10.71 -19.12 27.44
C ALA A 58 11.09 -20.08 26.27
N HIS A 59 11.88 -19.63 25.30
CA HIS A 59 12.23 -20.38 24.10
C HIS A 59 11.01 -20.94 23.34
N GLN A 60 9.95 -20.16 23.27
CA GLN A 60 8.68 -20.55 22.62
C GLN A 60 8.56 -20.05 21.17
N ILE A 61 9.64 -19.57 20.58
CA ILE A 61 9.71 -19.09 19.21
C ILE A 61 10.69 -19.94 18.42
N ASP A 62 10.25 -20.51 17.33
CA ASP A 62 11.12 -21.28 16.42
C ASP A 62 11.48 -20.43 15.20
N VAL A 63 10.51 -19.64 14.69
CA VAL A 63 10.68 -18.76 13.53
C VAL A 63 10.10 -17.40 13.84
N LEU A 64 10.85 -16.35 13.53
CA LEU A 64 10.41 -14.96 13.61
C LEU A 64 10.33 -14.36 12.21
N ILE A 65 9.15 -13.93 11.77
CA ILE A 65 8.93 -13.26 10.48
C ILE A 65 8.75 -11.76 10.71
N LEU A 66 9.65 -10.97 10.12
CA LEU A 66 9.67 -9.51 10.21
C LEU A 66 9.19 -8.89 8.90
N LEU A 67 8.03 -8.23 8.91
CA LEU A 67 7.43 -7.63 7.72
C LEU A 67 7.92 -6.21 7.44
N THR A 68 8.22 -5.42 8.48
CA THR A 68 8.64 -4.01 8.31
C THR A 68 9.79 -3.62 9.23
N GLY A 69 10.62 -2.67 8.77
CA GLY A 69 11.69 -2.14 9.61
C GLY A 69 11.16 -1.36 10.82
N GLY A 70 10.10 -0.54 10.63
CA GLY A 70 9.47 0.19 11.74
C GLY A 70 8.89 -0.74 12.80
N GLY A 71 8.14 -1.76 12.38
CA GLY A 71 7.58 -2.75 13.30
C GLY A 71 8.65 -3.58 14.01
N ALA A 72 9.71 -4.00 13.31
CA ALA A 72 10.83 -4.70 13.92
C ALA A 72 11.54 -3.84 14.99
N LYS A 73 11.74 -2.54 14.72
CA LYS A 73 12.30 -1.60 15.69
C LYS A 73 11.41 -1.47 16.92
N LEU A 74 10.12 -1.20 16.75
CA LEU A 74 9.15 -1.09 17.86
C LEU A 74 9.08 -2.38 18.68
N MET A 75 9.09 -3.54 18.02
CA MET A 75 9.07 -4.84 18.72
C MET A 75 10.30 -5.02 19.59
N PHE A 76 11.49 -4.66 19.11
CA PHE A 76 12.71 -4.77 19.88
C PHE A 76 12.78 -3.74 21.01
N GLU A 77 12.27 -2.52 20.80
CA GLU A 77 12.14 -1.50 21.84
C GLU A 77 11.17 -1.96 22.93
N ALA A 78 10.01 -2.50 22.56
CA ALA A 78 9.05 -3.05 23.53
C ALA A 78 9.63 -4.23 24.32
N ALA A 79 10.35 -5.14 23.67
CA ALA A 79 11.00 -6.24 24.37
C ALA A 79 12.07 -5.76 25.39
N GLN A 80 12.78 -4.68 25.08
CA GLN A 80 13.79 -4.10 25.95
C GLN A 80 13.21 -3.45 27.23
N LEU A 81 11.90 -3.20 27.29
CA LEU A 81 11.23 -2.80 28.54
C LEU A 81 11.14 -3.96 29.56
N HIS A 82 11.29 -5.20 29.09
CA HIS A 82 11.11 -6.42 29.89
C HIS A 82 12.41 -7.24 30.03
N MET A 83 13.44 -6.94 29.24
CA MET A 83 14.73 -7.63 29.33
C MET A 83 15.90 -6.75 28.86
N PRO A 84 17.13 -7.00 29.34
CA PRO A 84 18.32 -6.33 28.83
C PRO A 84 18.51 -6.57 27.33
N ARG A 85 19.00 -5.54 26.60
CA ARG A 85 19.28 -5.62 25.18
C ARG A 85 20.20 -6.78 24.81
N SER A 86 21.24 -7.06 25.63
CA SER A 86 22.16 -8.17 25.42
C SER A 86 21.46 -9.53 25.47
N THR A 87 20.55 -9.71 26.41
CA THR A 87 19.73 -10.93 26.54
C THR A 87 18.83 -11.09 25.31
N MET A 88 18.14 -10.03 24.89
CA MET A 88 17.32 -10.06 23.68
C MET A 88 18.13 -10.46 22.45
N ILE A 89 19.29 -9.85 22.24
CA ILE A 89 20.17 -10.18 21.09
C ILE A 89 20.63 -11.64 21.16
N ALA A 90 21.04 -12.12 22.32
CA ALA A 90 21.47 -13.51 22.51
C ALA A 90 20.34 -14.51 22.18
N GLN A 91 19.11 -14.20 22.56
CA GLN A 91 17.95 -15.03 22.23
C GLN A 91 17.60 -14.96 20.75
N LEU A 92 17.57 -13.75 20.16
CA LEU A 92 17.33 -13.57 18.73
C LEU A 92 18.34 -14.31 17.84
N ALA A 93 19.60 -14.37 18.28
CA ALA A 93 20.68 -15.11 17.56
C ALA A 93 20.40 -16.62 17.43
N ARG A 94 19.51 -17.17 18.26
CA ARG A 94 19.13 -18.60 18.26
C ARG A 94 17.95 -18.90 17.38
N LEU A 95 17.21 -17.86 16.93
CA LEU A 95 16.00 -18.01 16.13
C LEU A 95 16.30 -18.12 14.64
N THR A 96 15.43 -18.80 13.93
CA THR A 96 15.34 -18.62 12.48
C THR A 96 14.60 -17.32 12.20
N VAL A 97 15.28 -16.30 11.67
CA VAL A 97 14.69 -14.99 11.38
C VAL A 97 14.52 -14.81 9.88
N VAL A 98 13.27 -14.58 9.47
CA VAL A 98 12.88 -14.30 8.09
C VAL A 98 12.55 -12.83 7.96
N CYS A 99 13.25 -12.12 7.09
CA CYS A 99 12.98 -10.72 6.77
C CYS A 99 12.27 -10.61 5.43
N ARG A 100 11.11 -9.96 5.38
CA ARG A 100 10.37 -9.74 4.14
C ARG A 100 11.17 -8.96 3.08
N GLY A 101 12.17 -8.19 3.50
CA GLY A 101 12.98 -7.40 2.60
C GLY A 101 14.09 -6.63 3.32
N PRO A 102 14.74 -5.66 2.64
CA PRO A 102 15.94 -5.02 3.15
C PRO A 102 15.71 -4.15 4.41
N LYS A 103 14.53 -3.56 4.59
CA LYS A 103 14.25 -2.67 5.74
C LYS A 103 14.28 -3.42 7.08
N PRO A 104 13.54 -4.52 7.29
CA PRO A 104 13.66 -5.29 8.54
C PRO A 104 15.04 -5.96 8.68
N ALA A 105 15.68 -6.39 7.58
CA ALA A 105 17.04 -6.92 7.62
C ALA A 105 18.05 -5.89 8.14
N ALA A 106 17.91 -4.61 7.79
CA ALA A 106 18.75 -3.53 8.30
C ALA A 106 18.59 -3.31 9.81
N VAL A 107 17.37 -3.45 10.34
CA VAL A 107 17.11 -3.38 11.79
C VAL A 107 17.78 -4.54 12.53
N LEU A 108 17.68 -5.76 12.00
CA LEU A 108 18.35 -6.91 12.58
C LEU A 108 19.88 -6.73 12.56
N LYS A 109 20.42 -6.21 11.46
CA LYS A 109 21.85 -5.90 11.31
C LYS A 109 22.34 -4.85 12.33
N SER A 110 21.51 -3.87 12.69
CA SER A 110 21.84 -2.88 13.74
C SER A 110 21.95 -3.50 15.14
N CYS A 111 21.46 -4.71 15.32
CA CYS A 111 21.65 -5.54 16.51
C CYS A 111 22.87 -6.49 16.39
N GLY A 112 23.66 -6.40 15.33
CA GLY A 112 24.78 -7.30 15.05
C GLY A 112 24.38 -8.68 14.54
N LEU A 113 23.10 -8.85 14.15
CA LEU A 113 22.55 -10.12 13.68
C LEU A 113 22.32 -10.12 12.17
N ARG A 114 22.23 -11.33 11.60
CA ARG A 114 21.86 -11.53 10.20
C ARG A 114 20.56 -12.33 10.12
N PRO A 115 19.66 -12.03 9.17
CA PRO A 115 18.50 -12.88 8.93
C PRO A 115 18.94 -14.24 8.38
N SER A 116 18.20 -15.29 8.73
CA SER A 116 18.35 -16.61 8.14
C SER A 116 17.88 -16.64 6.69
N LEU A 117 16.85 -15.80 6.40
CA LEU A 117 16.27 -15.67 5.06
C LEU A 117 15.84 -14.21 4.83
N THR A 118 16.22 -13.66 3.68
CA THR A 118 15.68 -12.39 3.19
C THR A 118 14.91 -12.65 1.91
N VAL A 119 13.61 -12.33 1.93
CA VAL A 119 12.71 -12.55 0.80
C VAL A 119 13.06 -11.60 -0.35
N PRO A 120 13.17 -12.08 -1.61
CA PRO A 120 13.48 -11.25 -2.76
C PRO A 120 12.33 -10.31 -3.14
N GLU A 121 12.63 -9.27 -3.91
CA GLU A 121 11.59 -8.41 -4.51
C GLU A 121 10.65 -9.25 -5.40
N PRO A 122 9.36 -8.91 -5.45
CA PRO A 122 8.71 -7.68 -4.98
C PRO A 122 8.29 -7.66 -3.49
N ASN A 123 8.74 -8.60 -2.66
CA ASN A 123 8.53 -8.64 -1.22
C ASN A 123 7.04 -8.69 -0.82
N THR A 124 6.23 -9.42 -1.57
CA THR A 124 4.81 -9.67 -1.25
C THR A 124 4.67 -10.84 -0.27
N TRP A 125 3.45 -11.07 0.19
CA TRP A 125 3.15 -12.25 1.00
C TRP A 125 3.36 -13.56 0.21
N ARG A 126 3.13 -13.56 -1.12
CA ARG A 126 3.39 -14.71 -1.99
C ARG A 126 4.88 -15.04 -2.05
N ASP A 127 5.72 -14.00 -2.09
CA ASP A 127 7.17 -14.20 -2.11
C ASP A 127 7.68 -14.74 -0.78
N ILE A 128 7.06 -14.34 0.35
CA ILE A 128 7.37 -14.92 1.67
C ILE A 128 7.04 -16.41 1.66
N LEU A 129 5.81 -16.79 1.29
CA LEU A 129 5.40 -18.19 1.26
C LEU A 129 6.26 -19.02 0.30
N GLY A 130 6.53 -18.50 -0.90
CA GLY A 130 7.38 -19.17 -1.87
C GLY A 130 8.84 -19.32 -1.42
N ALA A 131 9.39 -18.35 -0.67
CA ALA A 131 10.73 -18.46 -0.09
C ALA A 131 10.77 -19.50 1.03
N LEU A 132 9.74 -19.55 1.88
CA LEU A 132 9.58 -20.57 2.92
C LEU A 132 9.52 -21.98 2.29
N ASP A 133 8.75 -22.17 1.23
CA ASP A 133 8.63 -23.46 0.54
C ASP A 133 9.95 -23.97 -0.01
N ARG A 134 10.82 -23.06 -0.47
CA ARG A 134 12.12 -23.45 -1.06
C ARG A 134 13.22 -23.67 -0.03
N GLU A 135 13.24 -22.89 1.04
CA GLU A 135 14.43 -22.72 1.88
C GLU A 135 14.20 -23.09 3.35
N LEU A 136 12.92 -23.09 3.82
CA LEU A 136 12.63 -23.23 5.25
C LEU A 136 11.27 -23.85 5.52
N SER A 137 11.19 -25.09 5.96
CA SER A 137 9.94 -25.66 6.44
C SER A 137 9.48 -25.00 7.74
N VAL A 138 8.21 -24.59 7.78
CA VAL A 138 7.53 -24.03 8.97
C VAL A 138 6.52 -25.00 9.59
N ALA A 139 6.42 -26.23 9.08
CA ALA A 139 5.47 -27.21 9.57
C ALA A 139 5.73 -27.53 11.04
N ASP A 140 4.67 -27.48 11.84
CA ASP A 140 4.66 -27.67 13.29
C ASP A 140 5.52 -26.70 14.11
N ARG A 141 6.10 -25.69 13.46
CA ARG A 141 6.90 -24.65 14.12
C ARG A 141 6.05 -23.55 14.71
N ARG A 142 6.51 -22.98 15.82
CA ARG A 142 5.95 -21.78 16.46
C ARG A 142 6.49 -20.55 15.73
N VAL A 143 5.63 -19.95 14.92
CA VAL A 143 5.97 -18.81 14.05
C VAL A 143 5.41 -17.54 14.67
N PHE A 144 6.27 -16.61 15.05
CA PHE A 144 5.88 -15.27 15.46
C PHE A 144 5.97 -14.34 14.24
N LEU A 145 4.85 -13.67 13.91
CA LEU A 145 4.72 -12.82 12.74
C LEU A 145 4.55 -11.36 13.15
N GLN A 146 5.56 -10.53 12.93
CA GLN A 146 5.44 -9.08 13.14
C GLN A 146 4.60 -8.47 12.03
N GLU A 147 3.39 -8.03 12.34
CA GLU A 147 2.47 -7.39 11.41
C GLU A 147 2.85 -5.93 11.11
N TYR A 148 2.36 -5.39 9.99
CA TYR A 148 2.61 -4.00 9.57
C TYR A 148 1.42 -3.06 9.81
N GLY A 149 0.77 -3.21 10.97
CA GLY A 149 -0.34 -2.36 11.41
C GLY A 149 -1.73 -2.79 10.94
N VAL A 150 -1.81 -3.78 10.06
CA VAL A 150 -3.04 -4.47 9.66
C VAL A 150 -2.75 -5.95 9.47
N PRO A 151 -3.70 -6.85 9.79
CA PRO A 151 -3.59 -8.25 9.48
C PRO A 151 -3.41 -8.49 7.98
N ASN A 152 -2.68 -9.54 7.63
CA ASN A 152 -2.61 -10.05 6.27
C ASN A 152 -3.26 -11.45 6.25
N PRO A 153 -4.57 -11.54 5.98
CA PRO A 153 -5.29 -12.81 6.02
C PRO A 153 -4.72 -13.86 5.07
N GLU A 154 -4.25 -13.44 3.90
CA GLU A 154 -3.68 -14.32 2.89
C GLU A 154 -2.36 -14.95 3.36
N LEU A 155 -1.51 -14.15 4.03
CA LEU A 155 -0.27 -14.67 4.61
C LEU A 155 -0.57 -15.61 5.78
N LEU A 156 -1.50 -15.24 6.65
CA LEU A 156 -1.90 -16.07 7.79
C LEU A 156 -2.48 -17.40 7.31
N ALA A 157 -3.38 -17.40 6.33
CA ALA A 157 -3.93 -18.59 5.72
C ALA A 157 -2.85 -19.47 5.08
N GLY A 158 -1.95 -18.86 4.28
CA GLY A 158 -0.87 -19.59 3.64
C GLY A 158 0.14 -20.20 4.63
N LEU A 159 0.38 -19.57 5.77
CA LEU A 159 1.19 -20.15 6.84
C LEU A 159 0.45 -21.31 7.55
N ALA A 160 -0.86 -21.18 7.78
CA ALA A 160 -1.69 -22.23 8.36
C ALA A 160 -1.78 -23.47 7.44
N GLU A 161 -1.92 -23.28 6.12
CA GLU A 161 -1.86 -24.36 5.13
C GLU A 161 -0.54 -25.15 5.21
N ARG A 162 0.56 -24.48 5.59
CA ARG A 162 1.88 -25.09 5.83
C ARG A 162 2.04 -25.67 7.24
N LYS A 163 0.93 -25.80 7.98
CA LYS A 163 0.88 -26.32 9.36
C LYS A 163 1.72 -25.52 10.36
N ALA A 164 1.98 -24.24 10.10
CA ALA A 164 2.66 -23.37 11.04
C ALA A 164 1.71 -22.98 12.21
N ARG A 165 2.25 -22.92 13.43
CA ARG A 165 1.53 -22.39 14.60
C ARG A 165 1.84 -20.90 14.71
N VAL A 166 1.00 -20.07 14.10
CA VAL A 166 1.28 -18.64 13.93
C VAL A 166 0.73 -17.83 15.10
N THR A 167 1.59 -16.98 15.68
CA THR A 167 1.23 -15.93 16.62
C THR A 167 1.51 -14.59 15.95
N PRO A 168 0.48 -13.87 15.47
CA PRO A 168 0.64 -12.53 14.92
C PRO A 168 0.93 -11.54 16.04
N LEU A 169 1.87 -10.61 15.81
CA LEU A 169 2.24 -9.53 16.75
C LEU A 169 1.86 -8.18 16.16
N LYS A 170 0.93 -7.50 16.80
CA LYS A 170 0.46 -6.18 16.44
C LYS A 170 1.11 -5.11 17.32
N LEU A 171 2.07 -4.39 16.76
CA LEU A 171 2.91 -3.44 17.51
C LEU A 171 2.53 -1.98 17.28
N TYR A 172 1.80 -1.70 16.22
CA TYR A 172 1.26 -0.39 15.87
C TYR A 172 0.01 -0.56 15.02
N SER A 173 -0.74 0.51 14.88
CA SER A 173 -1.87 0.58 13.97
C SER A 173 -1.79 1.82 13.09
N TRP A 174 -2.50 1.79 11.98
CA TRP A 174 -2.69 2.95 11.15
C TRP A 174 -4.07 3.55 11.46
N ALA A 175 -4.08 4.82 11.84
CA ALA A 175 -5.29 5.61 12.01
C ALA A 175 -5.36 6.73 10.97
N LEU A 176 -6.52 7.36 10.87
CA LEU A 176 -6.65 8.63 10.18
C LEU A 176 -5.81 9.69 10.90
N PRO A 177 -5.27 10.69 10.18
CA PRO A 177 -4.70 11.88 10.80
C PRO A 177 -5.71 12.55 11.74
N ASP A 178 -5.21 13.26 12.76
CA ASP A 178 -6.07 14.02 13.68
C ASP A 178 -6.83 15.13 12.90
N ASP A 179 -6.18 15.77 11.95
CA ASP A 179 -6.80 16.67 10.99
C ASP A 179 -7.06 15.95 9.66
N THR A 180 -8.32 15.67 9.39
CA THR A 180 -8.78 15.10 8.12
C THR A 180 -9.17 16.16 7.08
N GLY A 181 -9.07 17.44 7.38
CA GLY A 181 -9.43 18.54 6.49
C GLY A 181 -8.75 18.48 5.12
N PRO A 182 -7.42 18.29 5.03
CA PRO A 182 -6.73 18.14 3.75
C PRO A 182 -7.26 16.95 2.92
N LEU A 183 -7.59 15.83 3.57
CA LEU A 183 -8.14 14.66 2.90
C LEU A 183 -9.58 14.89 2.43
N GLN A 184 -10.42 15.55 3.24
CA GLN A 184 -11.79 15.96 2.83
C GLN A 184 -11.72 16.90 1.62
N ALA A 185 -10.82 17.89 1.64
CA ALA A 185 -10.61 18.80 0.51
C ALA A 185 -10.17 18.06 -0.76
N ALA A 186 -9.31 17.04 -0.63
CA ALA A 186 -8.89 16.22 -1.75
C ALA A 186 -10.05 15.38 -2.32
N VAL A 187 -10.89 14.80 -1.48
CA VAL A 187 -12.10 14.08 -1.90
C VAL A 187 -13.03 15.02 -2.68
N LEU A 188 -13.26 16.24 -2.18
CA LEU A 188 -14.08 17.24 -2.87
C LEU A 188 -13.49 17.62 -4.23
N ARG A 189 -12.17 17.82 -4.32
CA ARG A 189 -11.49 18.10 -5.59
C ARG A 189 -11.61 16.95 -6.58
N ALA A 190 -11.44 15.71 -6.12
CA ALA A 190 -11.63 14.52 -6.92
C ALA A 190 -13.02 14.45 -7.54
N VAL A 191 -14.04 14.59 -6.71
CA VAL A 191 -15.46 14.51 -7.12
C VAL A 191 -15.86 15.65 -8.05
N ARG A 192 -15.23 16.83 -7.94
CA ARG A 192 -15.48 18.00 -8.79
C ARG A 192 -14.64 18.01 -10.08
N GLY A 193 -13.85 16.96 -10.36
CA GLY A 193 -12.98 16.92 -11.54
C GLY A 193 -11.80 17.90 -11.50
N GLN A 194 -11.42 18.37 -10.31
CA GLN A 194 -10.35 19.35 -10.10
C GLN A 194 -8.98 18.69 -9.90
N ALA A 195 -8.87 17.40 -10.14
CA ALA A 195 -7.64 16.63 -10.16
C ALA A 195 -7.71 15.63 -11.30
N GLN A 196 -6.58 15.21 -11.81
CA GLN A 196 -6.47 14.28 -12.94
C GLN A 196 -5.97 12.91 -12.49
N ILE A 197 -5.15 12.87 -11.45
CA ILE A 197 -4.46 11.65 -11.01
C ILE A 197 -4.62 11.48 -9.50
N ALA A 198 -4.88 10.26 -9.07
CA ALA A 198 -4.85 9.83 -7.67
C ALA A 198 -3.73 8.81 -7.47
N MET A 199 -2.75 9.12 -6.61
CA MET A 199 -1.57 8.31 -6.37
C MET A 199 -1.63 7.64 -5.01
N PHE A 200 -1.48 6.30 -4.98
CA PHE A 200 -1.49 5.47 -3.79
C PHE A 200 -0.12 4.79 -3.59
N THR A 201 0.47 4.98 -2.42
CA THR A 201 1.78 4.44 -2.03
C THR A 201 1.69 3.37 -0.94
N ALA A 202 0.50 3.13 -0.39
CA ALA A 202 0.24 2.09 0.60
C ALA A 202 -1.19 1.54 0.49
N ALA A 203 -1.36 0.25 0.78
CA ALA A 203 -2.64 -0.45 0.69
C ALA A 203 -3.74 0.17 1.56
N ARG A 204 -3.40 0.64 2.77
CA ARG A 204 -4.37 1.22 3.71
C ARG A 204 -4.95 2.56 3.26
N GLN A 205 -4.28 3.26 2.36
CA GLN A 205 -4.70 4.60 1.92
C GLN A 205 -6.09 4.60 1.30
N ILE A 206 -6.44 3.60 0.48
CA ILE A 206 -7.76 3.55 -0.16
C ILE A 206 -8.90 3.39 0.85
N GLU A 207 -8.69 2.60 1.91
CA GLU A 207 -9.69 2.42 2.96
C GLU A 207 -9.96 3.75 3.67
N HIS A 208 -8.89 4.47 4.05
CA HIS A 208 -9.02 5.77 4.72
C HIS A 208 -9.64 6.84 3.81
N VAL A 209 -9.29 6.86 2.52
CA VAL A 209 -9.94 7.76 1.53
C VAL A 209 -11.44 7.49 1.47
N LEU A 210 -11.86 6.23 1.35
CA LEU A 210 -13.27 5.88 1.28
C LEU A 210 -13.99 6.09 2.62
N GLN A 211 -13.33 5.88 3.74
CA GLN A 211 -13.86 6.15 5.07
C GLN A 211 -14.17 7.64 5.24
N VAL A 212 -13.23 8.53 4.90
CA VAL A 212 -13.43 9.98 4.97
C VAL A 212 -14.48 10.46 3.96
N ALA A 213 -14.45 9.92 2.74
CA ALA A 213 -15.50 10.19 1.76
C ALA A 213 -16.90 9.78 2.27
N GLY A 214 -16.99 8.64 2.99
CA GLY A 214 -18.23 8.20 3.64
C GLY A 214 -18.69 9.15 4.74
N ALA A 215 -17.77 9.61 5.58
CA ALA A 215 -18.09 10.54 6.68
C ALA A 215 -18.66 11.87 6.20
N ILE A 216 -18.32 12.30 4.96
CA ILE A 216 -18.86 13.54 4.35
C ILE A 216 -19.95 13.26 3.28
N GLY A 217 -20.49 12.03 3.24
CA GLY A 217 -21.58 11.65 2.32
C GLY A 217 -21.18 11.49 0.85
N LEU A 218 -19.90 11.42 0.52
CA LEU A 218 -19.38 11.40 -0.85
C LEU A 218 -18.78 10.04 -1.29
N ALA A 219 -18.95 8.96 -0.51
CA ALA A 219 -18.34 7.66 -0.84
C ALA A 219 -18.73 7.12 -2.25
N PRO A 220 -20.01 7.17 -2.69
CA PRO A 220 -20.36 6.73 -4.05
C PRO A 220 -19.73 7.59 -5.13
N ALA A 221 -19.70 8.93 -4.93
CA ALA A 221 -19.11 9.88 -5.86
C ALA A 221 -17.57 9.69 -5.96
N MET A 222 -16.89 9.48 -4.82
CA MET A 222 -15.46 9.23 -4.78
C MET A 222 -15.10 7.90 -5.45
N ARG A 223 -15.89 6.82 -5.24
CA ARG A 223 -15.71 5.56 -5.95
C ARG A 223 -15.83 5.74 -7.45
N ARG A 224 -16.86 6.48 -7.91
CA ARG A 224 -17.05 6.80 -9.33
C ARG A 224 -15.85 7.59 -9.87
N ALA A 225 -15.40 8.62 -9.15
CA ALA A 225 -14.23 9.40 -9.56
C ALA A 225 -12.99 8.52 -9.73
N LEU A 226 -12.71 7.63 -8.79
CA LEU A 226 -11.56 6.71 -8.85
C LEU A 226 -11.67 5.66 -9.96
N THR A 227 -12.89 5.20 -10.29
CA THR A 227 -13.07 4.16 -11.31
C THR A 227 -13.14 4.73 -12.73
N ARG A 228 -13.62 5.97 -12.91
CA ARG A 228 -13.95 6.53 -14.22
C ARG A 228 -13.16 7.78 -14.59
N ASP A 229 -13.02 8.72 -13.64
CA ASP A 229 -12.66 10.10 -13.99
C ASP A 229 -11.16 10.37 -13.74
N LEU A 230 -10.58 9.76 -12.70
CA LEU A 230 -9.18 9.90 -12.32
C LEU A 230 -8.33 8.77 -12.85
N VAL A 231 -7.09 9.09 -13.23
CA VAL A 231 -6.05 8.08 -13.38
C VAL A 231 -5.61 7.60 -12.01
N VAL A 232 -5.73 6.32 -11.73
CA VAL A 232 -5.31 5.72 -10.47
C VAL A 232 -3.92 5.13 -10.63
N ALA A 233 -2.96 5.67 -9.88
CA ALA A 233 -1.59 5.20 -9.86
C ALA A 233 -1.29 4.47 -8.54
N SER A 234 -0.81 3.23 -8.64
CA SER A 234 -0.45 2.36 -7.52
C SER A 234 1.04 2.10 -7.49
N ILE A 235 1.65 2.16 -6.30
CA ILE A 235 3.10 1.94 -6.17
C ILE A 235 3.53 0.50 -6.45
N GLY A 236 2.65 -0.49 -6.31
CA GLY A 236 3.02 -1.89 -6.50
C GLY A 236 1.92 -2.87 -6.09
N PRO A 237 2.24 -4.19 -6.10
CA PRO A 237 1.26 -5.27 -6.03
C PRO A 237 0.31 -5.19 -4.84
N MET A 238 0.82 -4.99 -3.63
CA MET A 238 0.01 -4.94 -2.40
C MET A 238 -1.01 -3.80 -2.41
N THR A 239 -0.59 -2.63 -2.93
CA THR A 239 -1.48 -1.47 -3.07
C THR A 239 -2.50 -1.70 -4.19
N SER A 240 -2.08 -2.33 -5.29
CA SER A 240 -2.97 -2.70 -6.39
C SER A 240 -4.04 -3.69 -5.95
N GLU A 241 -3.67 -4.71 -5.18
CA GLU A 241 -4.64 -5.67 -4.61
C GLU A 241 -5.66 -4.99 -3.69
N ALA A 242 -5.22 -4.04 -2.86
CA ALA A 242 -6.13 -3.28 -2.01
C ALA A 242 -7.12 -2.45 -2.83
N LEU A 243 -6.67 -1.78 -3.89
CA LEU A 243 -7.54 -1.04 -4.82
C LEU A 243 -8.55 -1.98 -5.50
N LEU A 244 -8.10 -3.13 -6.00
CA LEU A 244 -8.95 -4.13 -6.66
C LEU A 244 -10.03 -4.70 -5.73
N ARG A 245 -9.75 -4.93 -4.44
CA ARG A 245 -10.77 -5.32 -3.45
C ARG A 245 -11.90 -4.30 -3.31
N HIS A 246 -11.62 -3.04 -3.63
CA HIS A 246 -12.63 -1.96 -3.65
C HIS A 246 -13.23 -1.72 -5.04
N GLY A 247 -12.93 -2.58 -6.03
CA GLY A 247 -13.41 -2.47 -7.40
C GLY A 247 -12.71 -1.37 -8.21
N ILE A 248 -11.51 -0.95 -7.79
CA ILE A 248 -10.73 0.10 -8.46
C ILE A 248 -9.50 -0.53 -9.13
N THR A 249 -9.47 -0.52 -10.45
CA THR A 249 -8.33 -1.00 -11.23
C THR A 249 -7.29 0.10 -11.37
N PRO A 250 -6.03 -0.10 -10.95
CA PRO A 250 -4.98 0.89 -11.20
C PRO A 250 -4.66 0.99 -12.68
N ASP A 251 -4.53 2.22 -13.18
CA ASP A 251 -4.15 2.53 -14.57
C ASP A 251 -2.63 2.52 -14.77
N ILE A 252 -1.90 2.89 -13.70
CA ILE A 252 -0.45 3.01 -13.71
C ILE A 252 0.14 2.25 -12.53
N VAL A 253 1.01 1.28 -12.83
CA VAL A 253 1.83 0.57 -11.84
C VAL A 253 3.26 0.57 -12.38
N PRO A 254 4.27 1.00 -11.60
CA PRO A 254 5.67 0.98 -12.04
C PRO A 254 6.24 -0.44 -12.00
N GLY A 255 7.28 -0.70 -12.78
CA GLY A 255 7.99 -2.00 -12.78
C GLY A 255 8.71 -2.29 -11.46
N HIS A 256 9.06 -1.24 -10.68
CA HIS A 256 9.63 -1.39 -9.35
C HIS A 256 8.83 -0.58 -8.32
N PRO A 257 8.49 -1.15 -7.14
CA PRO A 257 7.62 -0.53 -6.15
C PRO A 257 8.37 0.54 -5.31
N LYS A 258 8.87 1.57 -5.99
CA LYS A 258 9.60 2.71 -5.40
C LYS A 258 8.96 4.03 -5.80
N LEU A 259 8.95 5.01 -4.91
CA LEU A 259 8.30 6.30 -5.12
C LEU A 259 8.78 7.01 -6.40
N GLY A 260 10.09 7.10 -6.63
CA GLY A 260 10.65 7.72 -7.82
C GLY A 260 10.21 7.03 -9.12
N HIS A 261 10.11 5.69 -9.12
CA HIS A 261 9.61 4.93 -10.26
C HIS A 261 8.12 5.18 -10.52
N LEU A 262 7.32 5.28 -9.46
CA LEU A 262 5.90 5.60 -9.58
C LEU A 262 5.70 6.99 -10.17
N VAL A 263 6.39 8.02 -9.65
CA VAL A 263 6.29 9.39 -10.16
C VAL A 263 6.78 9.48 -11.62
N LEU A 264 7.85 8.77 -11.97
CA LEU A 264 8.32 8.70 -13.37
C LEU A 264 7.29 8.02 -14.29
N ALA A 265 6.65 6.95 -13.84
CA ALA A 265 5.58 6.28 -14.60
C ALA A 265 4.37 7.20 -14.78
N ILE A 266 3.98 7.93 -13.73
CA ILE A 266 2.93 8.96 -13.79
C ILE A 266 3.32 10.06 -14.79
N ALA A 267 4.55 10.57 -14.75
CA ALA A 267 5.00 11.61 -15.66
C ALA A 267 4.93 11.17 -17.14
N ARG A 268 5.34 9.92 -17.42
CA ARG A 268 5.37 9.40 -18.80
C ARG A 268 3.99 9.06 -19.36
N ARG A 269 3.05 8.60 -18.54
CA ARG A 269 1.79 8.01 -18.98
C ARG A 269 0.54 8.74 -18.48
N GLY A 270 0.65 9.52 -17.40
CA GLY A 270 -0.50 10.06 -16.67
C GLY A 270 -1.41 10.92 -17.55
N ARG A 271 -0.83 11.80 -18.36
CA ARG A 271 -1.60 12.66 -19.29
C ARG A 271 -2.37 11.84 -20.32
N ALA A 272 -1.71 10.90 -20.99
CA ALA A 272 -2.33 10.07 -22.01
C ALA A 272 -3.45 9.20 -21.42
N CYS A 273 -3.19 8.52 -20.31
CA CYS A 273 -4.21 7.73 -19.60
C CYS A 273 -5.42 8.58 -19.18
N TRP A 274 -5.20 9.83 -18.75
CA TRP A 274 -6.30 10.72 -18.37
C TRP A 274 -7.12 11.13 -19.59
N GLN A 275 -6.49 11.49 -20.70
CA GLN A 275 -7.17 11.83 -21.96
C GLN A 275 -8.00 10.67 -22.46
N GLU A 276 -7.46 9.45 -22.49
CA GLU A 276 -8.19 8.24 -22.89
C GLU A 276 -9.44 8.00 -22.02
N LYS A 277 -9.34 8.27 -20.70
CA LYS A 277 -10.52 8.18 -19.80
C LYS A 277 -11.56 9.24 -20.13
N GLN A 278 -11.16 10.48 -20.42
CA GLN A 278 -12.09 11.54 -20.77
C GLN A 278 -12.80 11.23 -22.11
N GLU A 279 -12.09 10.71 -23.09
CA GLU A 279 -12.67 10.31 -24.38
C GLU A 279 -13.75 9.22 -24.23
N ARG A 280 -13.52 8.25 -23.36
CA ARG A 280 -14.52 7.20 -23.03
C ARG A 280 -15.77 7.72 -22.33
N LEU A 281 -15.71 8.90 -21.75
CA LEU A 281 -16.85 9.55 -21.07
C LEU A 281 -17.70 10.39 -22.04
N LEU A 282 -17.17 10.72 -23.22
CA LEU A 282 -17.93 11.43 -24.24
C LEU A 282 -19.00 10.49 -24.83
N PRO A 283 -20.22 10.98 -25.04
CA PRO A 283 -21.24 10.19 -25.72
C PRO A 283 -20.73 9.83 -27.11
N THR A 284 -20.84 8.56 -27.48
CA THR A 284 -20.56 8.11 -28.84
C THR A 284 -21.41 8.95 -29.80
N PRO A 285 -20.83 9.60 -30.83
CA PRO A 285 -21.63 10.35 -31.79
C PRO A 285 -22.66 9.41 -32.36
N SER A 286 -23.95 9.76 -32.22
CA SER A 286 -25.04 9.04 -32.85
C SER A 286 -24.80 9.07 -34.36
N ILE A 287 -24.61 7.89 -34.96
CA ILE A 287 -24.58 7.74 -36.41
C ILE A 287 -25.92 8.30 -36.90
N PRO A 288 -25.93 9.33 -37.80
CA PRO A 288 -27.18 9.79 -38.36
C PRO A 288 -27.83 8.60 -39.10
N LEU A 289 -29.03 8.21 -38.67
CA LEU A 289 -29.85 7.30 -39.48
C LEU A 289 -29.96 7.90 -40.85
N ALA A 290 -29.42 7.20 -41.85
CA ALA A 290 -29.62 7.54 -43.27
C ALA A 290 -31.14 7.68 -43.46
N ARG A 291 -31.60 8.85 -43.89
CA ARG A 291 -32.99 9.03 -44.33
C ARG A 291 -33.13 8.19 -45.58
N ASP A 292 -33.90 7.13 -45.53
CA ASP A 292 -34.44 6.44 -46.68
C ASP A 292 -35.42 7.40 -47.37
N ASP A 293 -34.90 8.21 -48.30
CA ASP A 293 -35.71 8.87 -49.33
C ASP A 293 -36.13 7.81 -50.35
N ALA A 294 -37.07 6.96 -49.96
CA ALA A 294 -37.79 6.14 -50.93
C ALA A 294 -38.78 7.05 -51.64
N ALA A 295 -38.37 7.60 -52.78
CA ALA A 295 -39.24 8.29 -53.70
C ALA A 295 -40.34 7.32 -54.18
N LEU A 296 -41.54 7.61 -53.75
CA LEU A 296 -42.78 7.07 -54.34
C LEU A 296 -42.88 7.57 -55.81
N THR A 297 -42.45 6.75 -56.71
CA THR A 297 -42.75 6.94 -58.16
C THR A 297 -44.11 6.34 -58.43
N THR A 298 -45.08 7.20 -58.55
CA THR A 298 -46.43 6.90 -59.06
C THR A 298 -46.33 6.49 -60.52
N PHE A 299 -46.81 5.30 -60.86
CA PHE A 299 -47.17 4.94 -62.26
C PHE A 299 -48.68 4.85 -62.37
N LYS A 300 -49.16 5.52 -63.44
CA LYS A 300 -50.52 5.47 -64.00
C LYS A 300 -50.89 4.08 -64.41
#